data_8f21b373362e10d3ac9466d9fd8c4002
#
_entry.id   8f21b373362e10d3ac9466d9fd8c4002
#
_cell.length_a   1.000
_cell.length_b   1.000
_cell.length_c   1.000
_cell.angle_alpha   90.00
_cell.angle_beta   90.00
_cell.angle_gamma   90.00
#
_symmetry.space_group_name_H-M   'P 1'
#
loop_
_entity.id
_entity.type
_entity.pdbx_description
1 polymer ?
#
loop_
_entity_poly.entity_id
_entity_poly.type
_entity_poly.pdbx_seq_one_letter_code
_entity_poly.pdbx_strand_id
1 'polypeptide(L)'
;MKRLKKFGAIICAIAMIVSSITYYPTSNVSAAKTATSLPKKVIGLVANSKSGSDTIENAIMFAWAGADDPANVAGYDPTVTSTVIYIYKDGKLVTKIGNATKGGVVGGLSAGSYTAQAANVNSMGEGPLSETVSFTVTGATLNYTYPVNCIGPKTPAGLSYITGNPEVPADNPAQKDNKLGVAWAPSSEASIPSADSSVVGYNLYLFDAKTGTPYRRVYVDGITKSNVILESVSAGEYLAYLSAVDAEGRESALAATSFGQSSKVTVKGQVIDNAQSFD
;
A
#
# COMPACT_ATOMS: atom_id res chain seq x y z
N MET A 1 29.69 -29.27 -10.25
CA MET A 1 29.82 -27.84 -9.88
C MET A 1 29.09 -26.96 -10.89
N LYS A 2 27.74 -26.93 -10.94
CA LYS A 2 26.94 -26.08 -11.86
C LYS A 2 25.62 -25.60 -11.27
N ARG A 3 25.49 -25.46 -9.94
CA ARG A 3 24.21 -25.10 -9.28
C ARG A 3 24.21 -23.78 -8.51
N LEU A 4 25.24 -22.93 -8.61
CA LEU A 4 25.33 -21.68 -7.82
C LEU A 4 25.01 -20.38 -8.59
N LYS A 5 24.51 -20.41 -9.82
CA LYS A 5 24.29 -19.19 -10.63
C LYS A 5 22.84 -18.70 -10.72
N LYS A 6 21.87 -19.36 -10.07
CA LYS A 6 20.44 -18.96 -10.19
C LYS A 6 19.87 -18.22 -8.98
N PHE A 7 20.59 -18.16 -7.86
CA PHE A 7 20.15 -17.42 -6.66
C PHE A 7 20.26 -15.88 -6.81
N GLY A 8 21.06 -15.39 -7.74
CA GLY A 8 21.31 -13.96 -7.93
C GLY A 8 20.16 -13.19 -8.61
N ALA A 9 19.27 -13.86 -9.32
CA ALA A 9 18.30 -13.16 -10.19
C ALA A 9 17.05 -12.66 -9.46
N ILE A 10 16.66 -13.29 -8.35
CA ILE A 10 15.44 -12.88 -7.60
C ILE A 10 15.75 -11.80 -6.58
N ILE A 11 16.92 -11.85 -5.96
CA ILE A 11 17.39 -10.75 -5.10
C ILE A 11 17.58 -9.48 -5.94
N CYS A 12 17.99 -9.60 -7.23
CA CYS A 12 18.08 -8.47 -8.15
C CYS A 12 16.70 -7.89 -8.55
N ALA A 13 15.64 -8.69 -8.64
CA ALA A 13 14.33 -8.16 -9.02
C ALA A 13 13.70 -7.31 -7.89
N ILE A 14 13.88 -7.71 -6.64
CA ILE A 14 13.46 -6.91 -5.48
C ILE A 14 14.35 -5.67 -5.32
N ALA A 15 15.66 -5.79 -5.59
CA ALA A 15 16.59 -4.66 -5.54
C ALA A 15 16.37 -3.63 -6.67
N MET A 16 15.87 -4.03 -7.84
CA MET A 16 15.62 -3.09 -8.94
C MET A 16 14.33 -2.25 -8.74
N ILE A 17 13.38 -2.70 -7.93
CA ILE A 17 12.21 -1.88 -7.56
C ILE A 17 12.62 -0.77 -6.57
N VAL A 18 13.66 -1.00 -5.77
CA VAL A 18 14.20 0.00 -4.81
C VAL A 18 15.18 0.97 -5.46
N SER A 19 15.80 0.62 -6.59
CA SER A 19 16.86 1.44 -7.22
C SER A 19 16.36 2.66 -8.01
N SER A 20 15.06 2.81 -8.23
CA SER A 20 14.49 4.06 -8.77
C SER A 20 14.08 5.07 -7.68
N ILE A 21 14.16 4.69 -6.41
CA ILE A 21 14.04 5.62 -5.30
C ILE A 21 15.45 6.15 -5.05
N THR A 22 15.72 7.39 -5.42
CA THR A 22 16.96 8.10 -5.12
C THR A 22 17.23 7.95 -3.62
N TYR A 23 18.30 7.22 -3.29
CA TYR A 23 18.76 7.00 -1.92
C TYR A 23 19.21 8.35 -1.36
N TYR A 24 18.37 9.00 -0.56
CA TYR A 24 18.81 10.10 0.27
C TYR A 24 19.57 9.50 1.46
N PRO A 25 20.79 9.97 1.74
CA PRO A 25 21.55 9.49 2.88
C PRO A 25 20.72 9.69 4.15
N THR A 26 20.75 8.69 5.03
CA THR A 26 20.14 8.75 6.36
C THR A 26 20.64 10.00 7.07
N SER A 27 19.82 11.04 7.09
CA SER A 27 20.06 12.19 7.96
C SER A 27 20.05 11.70 9.39
N ASN A 28 21.05 12.08 10.16
CA ASN A 28 21.12 11.85 11.61
C ASN A 28 19.73 12.06 12.21
N VAL A 29 19.25 11.10 12.98
CA VAL A 29 18.02 11.23 13.76
C VAL A 29 18.31 12.34 14.78
N SER A 30 18.09 13.58 14.37
CA SER A 30 18.05 14.70 15.29
C SER A 30 16.86 14.46 16.21
N ALA A 31 17.08 14.56 17.52
CA ALA A 31 16.00 14.45 18.48
C ALA A 31 14.82 15.30 18.01
N ALA A 32 13.63 14.72 17.94
CA ALA A 32 12.45 15.41 17.43
C ALA A 32 12.31 16.75 18.17
N LYS A 33 12.29 17.84 17.40
CA LYS A 33 12.20 19.18 17.97
C LYS A 33 10.82 19.32 18.60
N THR A 34 10.76 19.77 19.87
CA THR A 34 9.48 19.95 20.56
C THR A 34 8.64 20.98 19.81
N ALA A 35 7.42 20.60 19.42
CA ALA A 35 6.49 21.49 18.76
C ALA A 35 5.95 22.52 19.77
N THR A 36 5.87 23.78 19.34
CA THR A 36 5.27 24.90 20.10
C THR A 36 4.06 25.49 19.39
N SER A 37 3.74 24.98 18.20
CA SER A 37 2.60 25.40 17.38
C SER A 37 2.13 24.22 16.52
N LEU A 38 0.95 24.35 15.93
CA LEU A 38 0.51 23.43 14.88
C LEU A 38 1.51 23.42 13.71
N PRO A 39 1.68 22.29 13.01
CA PRO A 39 2.64 22.17 11.93
C PRO A 39 2.21 23.00 10.71
N LYS A 40 3.17 23.32 9.86
CA LYS A 40 2.91 23.95 8.57
C LYS A 40 2.11 23.03 7.65
N LYS A 41 1.35 23.63 6.72
CA LYS A 41 0.58 22.86 5.75
C LYS A 41 1.47 22.02 4.82
N VAL A 42 0.92 20.92 4.33
CA VAL A 42 1.56 20.11 3.30
C VAL A 42 1.64 20.89 1.99
N ILE A 43 2.82 20.89 1.36
CA ILE A 43 3.10 21.60 0.11
C ILE A 43 3.27 20.60 -1.03
N GLY A 44 2.73 20.93 -2.20
CA GLY A 44 2.94 20.16 -3.43
C GLY A 44 2.29 18.78 -3.41
N LEU A 45 1.15 18.63 -2.72
CA LEU A 45 0.38 17.39 -2.80
C LEU A 45 0.00 17.11 -4.25
N VAL A 46 0.29 15.91 -4.70
CA VAL A 46 -0.12 15.36 -6.01
C VAL A 46 -0.69 13.97 -5.84
N ALA A 47 -1.62 13.61 -6.72
CA ALA A 47 -2.20 12.28 -6.81
C ALA A 47 -1.94 11.72 -8.21
N ASN A 48 -1.40 10.50 -8.31
CA ASN A 48 -1.03 9.89 -9.57
C ASN A 48 -1.50 8.43 -9.63
N SER A 49 -2.24 8.09 -10.68
CA SER A 49 -2.68 6.72 -10.98
C SER A 49 -1.80 6.00 -11.99
N LYS A 50 -0.71 6.65 -12.47
CA LYS A 50 0.13 6.12 -13.54
C LYS A 50 1.60 6.09 -13.14
N SER A 51 2.29 5.04 -13.60
CA SER A 51 3.74 4.96 -13.65
C SER A 51 4.15 4.70 -15.10
N GLY A 52 4.71 5.70 -15.76
CA GLY A 52 4.98 5.60 -17.19
C GLY A 52 3.70 5.44 -18.01
N SER A 53 3.57 4.33 -18.76
CA SER A 53 2.37 3.97 -19.53
C SER A 53 1.33 3.22 -18.69
N ASP A 54 1.70 2.70 -17.52
CA ASP A 54 0.90 1.75 -16.77
C ASP A 54 -0.03 2.46 -15.77
N THR A 55 -1.29 2.06 -15.77
CA THR A 55 -2.30 2.55 -14.82
C THR A 55 -2.52 1.49 -13.76
N ILE A 56 -2.49 1.87 -12.47
CA ILE A 56 -2.91 0.99 -11.40
C ILE A 56 -4.41 1.12 -11.24
N GLU A 57 -5.13 0.02 -11.47
CA GLU A 57 -6.57 -0.03 -11.28
C GLU A 57 -6.93 -0.01 -9.79
N ASN A 58 -8.01 0.70 -9.47
CA ASN A 58 -8.58 0.79 -8.11
C ASN A 58 -7.57 1.30 -7.05
N ALA A 59 -6.60 2.13 -7.47
CA ALA A 59 -5.59 2.66 -6.59
C ALA A 59 -5.10 4.05 -7.01
N ILE A 60 -4.44 4.74 -6.08
CA ILE A 60 -3.83 6.05 -6.26
C ILE A 60 -2.56 6.15 -5.45
N MET A 61 -1.53 6.78 -6.00
CA MET A 61 -0.33 7.15 -5.26
C MET A 61 -0.40 8.63 -4.88
N PHE A 62 -0.05 8.95 -3.64
CA PHE A 62 0.09 10.31 -3.18
C PHE A 62 1.56 10.66 -2.97
N ALA A 63 1.97 11.86 -3.42
CA ALA A 63 3.29 12.40 -3.14
C ALA A 63 3.17 13.89 -2.77
N TRP A 64 4.13 14.38 -1.98
CA TRP A 64 4.22 15.78 -1.54
C TRP A 64 5.66 16.13 -1.19
N ALA A 65 5.95 17.42 -1.02
CA ALA A 65 7.25 17.87 -0.50
C ALA A 65 7.37 17.51 0.99
N GLY A 66 8.42 16.79 1.38
CA GLY A 66 8.64 16.38 2.77
C GLY A 66 8.76 17.58 3.72
N ALA A 67 8.15 17.48 4.89
CA ALA A 67 8.26 18.51 5.93
C ALA A 67 9.66 18.51 6.58
N ASP A 68 10.38 17.40 6.51
CA ASP A 68 11.75 17.21 6.98
C ASP A 68 12.82 17.62 5.96
N ASP A 69 12.43 17.95 4.72
CA ASP A 69 13.34 18.39 3.67
C ASP A 69 13.58 19.91 3.74
N PRO A 70 14.81 20.37 4.11
CA PRO A 70 15.14 21.78 4.16
C PRO A 70 14.98 22.52 2.83
N ALA A 71 15.03 21.82 1.69
CA ALA A 71 14.77 22.40 0.37
C ALA A 71 13.29 22.80 0.18
N ASN A 72 12.38 22.22 0.96
CA ASN A 72 10.98 22.62 1.03
C ASN A 72 10.80 23.86 1.93
N VAL A 73 11.34 25.01 1.53
CA VAL A 73 11.36 26.24 2.36
C VAL A 73 9.98 26.63 2.90
N ALA A 74 8.93 26.48 2.08
CA ALA A 74 7.56 26.85 2.46
C ALA A 74 6.93 25.88 3.47
N GLY A 75 7.24 24.58 3.36
CA GLY A 75 6.66 23.52 4.18
C GLY A 75 7.61 22.90 5.19
N TYR A 76 8.89 23.35 5.24
CA TYR A 76 9.86 22.80 6.20
C TYR A 76 9.39 22.98 7.64
N ASP A 77 9.21 21.88 8.32
CA ASP A 77 8.84 21.84 9.73
C ASP A 77 9.34 20.52 10.37
N PRO A 78 10.47 20.56 11.06
CA PRO A 78 11.09 19.39 11.66
C PRO A 78 10.33 18.84 12.87
N THR A 79 9.19 19.43 13.25
CA THR A 79 8.33 18.94 14.33
C THR A 79 7.28 17.95 13.84
N VAL A 80 7.11 17.82 12.51
CA VAL A 80 6.14 16.90 11.90
C VAL A 80 6.50 15.45 12.20
N THR A 81 5.55 14.70 12.73
CA THR A 81 5.69 13.28 13.06
C THR A 81 4.98 12.36 12.07
N SER A 82 3.92 12.86 11.43
CA SER A 82 3.16 12.11 10.42
C SER A 82 2.39 13.05 9.49
N THR A 83 1.81 12.49 8.45
CA THR A 83 0.91 13.17 7.53
C THR A 83 -0.40 12.41 7.45
N VAL A 84 -1.51 13.13 7.37
CA VAL A 84 -2.85 12.58 7.20
C VAL A 84 -3.36 12.99 5.82
N ILE A 85 -4.01 12.06 5.11
CA ILE A 85 -4.66 12.32 3.82
C ILE A 85 -6.18 12.14 3.98
N TYR A 86 -6.92 13.12 3.50
CA TYR A 86 -8.37 13.12 3.41
C TYR A 86 -8.79 12.86 1.96
N ILE A 87 -9.57 11.82 1.72
CA ILE A 87 -10.08 11.46 0.39
C ILE A 87 -11.58 11.68 0.35
N TYR A 88 -12.04 12.41 -0.67
CA TYR A 88 -13.44 12.76 -0.85
C TYR A 88 -13.94 12.26 -2.21
N LYS A 89 -15.21 11.87 -2.25
CA LYS A 89 -15.97 11.58 -3.47
C LYS A 89 -17.28 12.35 -3.42
N ASP A 90 -17.61 13.10 -4.47
CA ASP A 90 -18.82 13.93 -4.55
C ASP A 90 -18.95 14.87 -3.32
N GLY A 91 -17.85 15.44 -2.86
CA GLY A 91 -17.77 16.33 -1.71
C GLY A 91 -17.94 15.66 -0.34
N LYS A 92 -18.15 14.34 -0.29
CA LYS A 92 -18.26 13.57 0.95
C LYS A 92 -16.94 12.90 1.30
N LEU A 93 -16.56 12.91 2.57
CA LEU A 93 -15.38 12.21 3.06
C LEU A 93 -15.59 10.70 2.88
N VAL A 94 -14.69 10.07 2.10
CA VAL A 94 -14.63 8.62 1.93
C VAL A 94 -13.82 8.02 3.06
N THR A 95 -12.61 8.56 3.29
CA THR A 95 -11.73 8.09 4.37
C THR A 95 -10.70 9.15 4.74
N LYS A 96 -10.22 9.06 5.97
CA LYS A 96 -9.06 9.75 6.52
C LYS A 96 -7.96 8.72 6.76
N ILE A 97 -6.83 8.87 6.09
CA ILE A 97 -5.68 7.97 6.21
C ILE A 97 -4.64 8.59 7.11
N GLY A 98 -4.47 8.05 8.30
CA GLY A 98 -3.40 8.44 9.23
C GLY A 98 -2.07 7.81 8.82
N ASN A 99 -0.97 8.38 9.31
CA ASN A 99 0.39 7.87 9.06
C ASN A 99 0.71 7.64 7.57
N ALA A 100 0.17 8.50 6.70
CA ALA A 100 0.35 8.37 5.26
C ALA A 100 1.84 8.46 4.89
N THR A 101 2.28 7.55 4.04
CA THR A 101 3.67 7.50 3.55
C THR A 101 3.78 8.22 2.22
N LYS A 102 4.74 9.15 2.11
CA LYS A 102 5.07 9.82 0.84
C LYS A 102 5.42 8.79 -0.23
N GLY A 103 4.74 8.85 -1.38
CA GLY A 103 4.87 7.86 -2.44
C GLY A 103 4.13 6.54 -2.17
N GLY A 104 3.38 6.45 -1.07
CA GLY A 104 2.55 5.28 -0.78
C GLY A 104 1.37 5.13 -1.73
N VAL A 105 1.03 3.90 -2.06
CA VAL A 105 -0.11 3.56 -2.93
C VAL A 105 -1.28 3.16 -2.07
N VAL A 106 -2.40 3.84 -2.24
CA VAL A 106 -3.69 3.54 -1.59
C VAL A 106 -4.56 2.80 -2.57
N GLY A 107 -4.89 1.56 -2.27
CA GLY A 107 -5.74 0.67 -3.06
C GLY A 107 -7.17 0.58 -2.55
N GLY A 108 -7.97 -0.26 -3.19
CA GLY A 108 -9.36 -0.53 -2.76
C GLY A 108 -10.34 0.62 -3.01
N LEU A 109 -9.98 1.60 -3.84
CA LEU A 109 -10.87 2.68 -4.25
C LEU A 109 -11.71 2.24 -5.47
N SER A 110 -13.02 2.40 -5.41
CA SER A 110 -13.89 2.17 -6.57
C SER A 110 -13.58 3.16 -7.69
N ALA A 111 -13.81 2.77 -8.94
CA ALA A 111 -13.70 3.67 -10.07
C ALA A 111 -14.52 4.96 -9.87
N GLY A 112 -13.98 6.09 -10.32
CA GLY A 112 -14.64 7.39 -10.21
C GLY A 112 -13.71 8.57 -10.01
N SER A 113 -14.30 9.75 -9.87
CA SER A 113 -13.61 11.01 -9.64
C SER A 113 -13.57 11.33 -8.14
N TYR A 114 -12.40 11.78 -7.67
CA TYR A 114 -12.13 12.06 -6.27
C TYR A 114 -11.38 13.38 -6.12
N THR A 115 -11.40 13.88 -4.91
CA THR A 115 -10.48 14.93 -4.47
C THR A 115 -9.75 14.49 -3.20
N ALA A 116 -8.58 15.06 -2.95
CA ALA A 116 -7.86 14.84 -1.70
C ALA A 116 -7.19 16.12 -1.20
N GLN A 117 -6.98 16.17 0.12
CA GLN A 117 -6.19 17.15 0.83
C GLN A 117 -5.31 16.40 1.85
N ALA A 118 -4.23 17.03 2.29
CA ALA A 118 -3.36 16.46 3.30
C ALA A 118 -3.06 17.49 4.40
N ALA A 119 -2.83 17.00 5.62
CA ALA A 119 -2.37 17.80 6.75
C ALA A 119 -1.15 17.14 7.39
N ASN A 120 -0.15 17.93 7.76
CA ASN A 120 0.92 17.48 8.64
C ASN A 120 0.43 17.41 10.09
N VAL A 121 1.01 16.51 10.86
CA VAL A 121 0.67 16.28 12.27
C VAL A 121 1.94 16.38 13.11
N ASN A 122 1.84 17.03 14.26
CA ASN A 122 2.86 17.01 15.31
C ASN A 122 2.22 16.84 16.69
N SER A 123 2.97 16.97 17.76
CA SER A 123 2.45 16.80 19.14
C SER A 123 1.39 17.83 19.55
N MET A 124 1.24 18.93 18.81
CA MET A 124 0.19 19.95 19.05
C MET A 124 -1.10 19.66 18.28
N GLY A 125 -1.07 18.72 17.30
CA GLY A 125 -2.22 18.31 16.51
C GLY A 125 -2.00 18.43 15.01
N GLU A 126 -3.10 18.44 14.26
CA GLU A 126 -3.12 18.59 12.80
C GLU A 126 -2.98 20.06 12.39
N GLY A 127 -2.12 20.31 11.42
CA GLY A 127 -1.96 21.61 10.79
C GLY A 127 -3.04 21.92 9.74
N PRO A 128 -2.90 23.06 9.04
CA PRO A 128 -3.81 23.42 7.96
C PRO A 128 -3.77 22.39 6.81
N LEU A 129 -4.94 22.19 6.17
CA LEU A 129 -5.07 21.35 4.98
C LEU A 129 -4.28 21.95 3.80
N SER A 130 -3.71 21.08 2.97
CA SER A 130 -3.09 21.43 1.70
C SER A 130 -4.09 22.02 0.72
N GLU A 131 -3.58 22.49 -0.42
CA GLU A 131 -4.44 22.68 -1.60
C GLU A 131 -5.11 21.36 -1.98
N THR A 132 -6.32 21.47 -2.53
CA THR A 132 -7.09 20.31 -3.01
C THR A 132 -6.51 19.80 -4.32
N VAL A 133 -6.31 18.48 -4.43
CA VAL A 133 -5.97 17.82 -5.69
C VAL A 133 -7.13 16.96 -6.17
N SER A 134 -7.38 16.97 -7.47
CA SER A 134 -8.38 16.11 -8.12
C SER A 134 -7.70 14.96 -8.83
N PHE A 135 -8.33 13.79 -8.80
CA PHE A 135 -7.82 12.59 -9.49
C PHE A 135 -8.97 11.67 -9.89
N THR A 136 -8.68 10.76 -10.83
CA THR A 136 -9.63 9.72 -11.26
C THR A 136 -9.02 8.36 -10.97
N VAL A 137 -9.81 7.49 -10.36
CA VAL A 137 -9.51 6.07 -10.16
C VAL A 137 -10.19 5.28 -11.27
N THR A 138 -9.42 4.45 -11.98
CA THR A 138 -9.91 3.52 -13.00
C THR A 138 -10.03 2.11 -12.41
N GLY A 139 -10.75 1.22 -13.08
CA GLY A 139 -10.94 -0.18 -12.67
C GLY A 139 -12.39 -0.53 -12.38
N ALA A 140 -12.61 -1.51 -11.52
CA ALA A 140 -13.93 -1.98 -11.14
C ALA A 140 -14.62 -1.07 -10.11
N THR A 141 -15.94 -1.14 -10.07
CA THR A 141 -16.70 -0.65 -8.91
C THR A 141 -16.60 -1.70 -7.81
N LEU A 142 -15.81 -1.44 -6.78
CA LEU A 142 -15.63 -2.38 -5.68
C LEU A 142 -16.80 -2.30 -4.69
N ASN A 143 -17.31 -3.45 -4.30
CA ASN A 143 -18.26 -3.55 -3.17
C ASN A 143 -17.45 -3.57 -1.86
N TYR A 144 -16.82 -2.44 -1.56
CA TYR A 144 -16.04 -2.20 -0.35
C TYR A 144 -16.25 -0.78 0.14
N THR A 145 -16.56 -0.65 1.41
CA THR A 145 -16.69 0.64 2.08
C THR A 145 -15.46 0.87 2.94
N TYR A 146 -14.68 1.87 2.59
CA TYR A 146 -13.56 2.28 3.41
C TYR A 146 -14.04 2.70 4.81
N PRO A 147 -13.36 2.31 5.90
CA PRO A 147 -13.54 2.93 7.20
C PRO A 147 -13.32 4.44 7.07
N VAL A 148 -14.20 5.25 7.68
CA VAL A 148 -14.05 6.72 7.64
C VAL A 148 -12.70 7.17 8.22
N ASN A 149 -12.17 6.43 9.18
CA ASN A 149 -10.87 6.67 9.80
C ASN A 149 -9.98 5.42 9.68
N CYS A 150 -9.01 5.46 8.76
CA CYS A 150 -7.90 4.53 8.70
C CYS A 150 -6.69 5.14 9.43
N ILE A 151 -6.73 5.16 10.77
CA ILE A 151 -5.70 5.79 11.62
C ILE A 151 -4.75 4.76 12.25
N GLY A 152 -4.75 3.55 11.77
CA GLY A 152 -3.86 2.47 12.19
C GLY A 152 -2.42 2.66 11.74
N PRO A 153 -1.66 1.56 11.61
CA PRO A 153 -0.27 1.57 11.18
C PRO A 153 -0.07 2.21 9.80
N LYS A 154 1.18 2.39 9.40
CA LYS A 154 1.51 2.77 8.01
C LYS A 154 1.03 1.70 7.03
N THR A 155 0.55 2.16 5.88
CA THR A 155 0.15 1.28 4.78
C THR A 155 1.35 0.45 4.30
N PRO A 156 1.24 -0.87 4.16
CA PRO A 156 2.32 -1.73 3.65
C PRO A 156 2.77 -1.31 2.25
N ALA A 157 3.98 -1.71 1.88
CA ALA A 157 4.54 -1.43 0.54
C ALA A 157 4.94 -2.73 -0.16
N GLY A 158 5.22 -2.64 -1.46
CA GLY A 158 5.81 -3.73 -2.23
C GLY A 158 4.86 -4.89 -2.52
N LEU A 159 3.53 -4.67 -2.42
CA LEU A 159 2.56 -5.72 -2.75
C LEU A 159 2.74 -6.19 -4.19
N SER A 160 2.85 -7.49 -4.38
CA SER A 160 3.03 -8.13 -5.68
C SER A 160 2.47 -9.55 -5.67
N TYR A 161 2.19 -10.08 -6.85
CA TYR A 161 1.84 -11.50 -7.00
C TYR A 161 3.09 -12.35 -7.13
N ILE A 162 3.11 -13.52 -6.48
CA ILE A 162 4.18 -14.49 -6.64
C ILE A 162 3.97 -15.21 -7.97
N THR A 163 4.68 -14.76 -8.99
CA THR A 163 4.74 -15.39 -10.31
C THR A 163 6.06 -16.12 -10.44
N GLY A 164 6.04 -17.45 -10.27
CA GLY A 164 7.25 -18.25 -10.40
C GLY A 164 8.15 -18.24 -9.15
N ASN A 165 7.95 -19.20 -8.26
CA ASN A 165 8.92 -19.50 -7.21
C ASN A 165 10.04 -20.37 -7.81
N PRO A 166 11.33 -19.92 -7.85
CA PRO A 166 12.43 -20.72 -8.40
C PRO A 166 12.79 -21.94 -7.56
N GLU A 167 12.30 -22.05 -6.32
CA GLU A 167 12.46 -23.24 -5.48
C GLU A 167 11.45 -24.33 -5.78
N VAL A 168 10.46 -24.04 -6.62
CA VAL A 168 9.45 -24.99 -7.02
C VAL A 168 9.68 -25.31 -8.50
N PRO A 169 9.78 -26.61 -8.88
CA PRO A 169 9.93 -27.05 -10.28
C PRO A 169 8.82 -26.47 -11.17
N ALA A 170 8.86 -26.72 -12.48
CA ALA A 170 7.90 -26.22 -13.47
C ALA A 170 6.41 -26.39 -13.08
N ASP A 171 6.12 -27.16 -12.07
CA ASP A 171 4.85 -27.34 -11.34
C ASP A 171 4.68 -26.36 -10.17
N ASN A 172 5.20 -25.13 -10.28
CA ASN A 172 5.14 -24.12 -9.23
C ASN A 172 3.78 -24.10 -8.49
N PRO A 173 3.72 -24.35 -7.15
CA PRO A 173 2.45 -24.36 -6.41
C PRO A 173 1.73 -23.01 -6.43
N ALA A 174 2.45 -21.89 -6.62
CA ALA A 174 1.82 -20.58 -6.81
C ALA A 174 1.14 -20.47 -8.19
N GLN A 175 1.45 -21.36 -9.13
CA GLN A 175 0.83 -21.47 -10.44
C GLN A 175 0.00 -22.77 -10.59
N LYS A 176 -0.04 -23.62 -9.55
CA LYS A 176 -0.95 -24.76 -9.52
C LYS A 176 -2.38 -24.27 -9.49
N ASP A 177 -3.24 -25.08 -10.05
CA ASP A 177 -4.66 -24.84 -10.07
C ASP A 177 -5.20 -24.52 -8.67
N ASN A 178 -6.05 -23.52 -8.59
CA ASN A 178 -6.72 -23.09 -7.36
C ASN A 178 -5.77 -22.54 -6.25
N LYS A 179 -4.63 -21.95 -6.64
CA LYS A 179 -3.70 -21.29 -5.70
C LYS A 179 -3.39 -19.85 -6.09
N LEU A 180 -3.14 -19.03 -5.09
CA LEU A 180 -2.73 -17.64 -5.25
C LEU A 180 -1.63 -17.30 -4.26
N GLY A 181 -0.47 -16.88 -4.77
CA GLY A 181 0.62 -16.35 -3.96
C GLY A 181 0.68 -14.83 -3.99
N VAL A 182 0.89 -14.22 -2.84
CA VAL A 182 1.05 -12.77 -2.66
C VAL A 182 2.27 -12.49 -1.79
N ALA A 183 3.07 -11.48 -2.15
CA ALA A 183 4.24 -11.04 -1.38
C ALA A 183 4.21 -9.53 -1.16
N TRP A 184 4.88 -9.07 -0.10
CA TRP A 184 5.00 -7.65 0.27
C TRP A 184 6.28 -7.39 1.06
N ALA A 185 6.66 -6.12 1.22
CA ALA A 185 7.74 -5.73 2.11
C ALA A 185 7.23 -5.73 3.57
N PRO A 186 7.86 -6.49 4.49
CA PRO A 186 7.40 -6.60 5.88
C PRO A 186 7.63 -5.29 6.64
N SER A 187 6.67 -4.89 7.48
CA SER A 187 6.75 -3.64 8.27
C SER A 187 7.90 -3.62 9.29
N SER A 188 8.52 -4.77 9.56
CA SER A 188 9.74 -4.88 10.39
C SER A 188 11.01 -4.38 9.69
N GLU A 189 10.99 -4.19 8.38
CA GLU A 189 12.15 -3.76 7.60
C GLU A 189 12.40 -2.27 7.75
N ALA A 190 13.29 -1.87 8.65
CA ALA A 190 13.54 -0.47 9.01
C ALA A 190 14.03 0.42 7.84
N SER A 191 14.51 -0.19 6.74
CA SER A 191 15.01 0.53 5.56
C SER A 191 13.92 1.07 4.64
N ILE A 192 12.65 0.66 4.82
CA ILE A 192 11.54 1.08 3.96
C ILE A 192 10.68 2.17 4.61
N PRO A 193 10.08 3.08 3.81
CA PRO A 193 9.22 4.14 4.34
C PRO A 193 7.98 3.64 5.09
N SER A 194 7.50 2.45 4.75
CA SER A 194 6.35 1.79 5.40
C SER A 194 6.71 1.02 6.68
N ALA A 195 7.98 1.05 7.14
CA ALA A 195 8.38 0.44 8.41
C ALA A 195 7.56 1.00 9.57
N ASP A 196 7.00 0.11 10.37
CA ASP A 196 6.15 0.46 11.51
C ASP A 196 6.18 -0.66 12.55
N SER A 197 6.79 -0.40 13.69
CA SER A 197 6.95 -1.39 14.78
C SER A 197 5.65 -1.68 15.54
N SER A 198 4.58 -0.93 15.31
CA SER A 198 3.27 -1.19 15.92
C SER A 198 2.51 -2.34 15.26
N VAL A 199 2.94 -2.76 14.07
CA VAL A 199 2.28 -3.82 13.30
C VAL A 199 2.45 -5.17 14.00
N VAL A 200 1.36 -5.90 14.14
CA VAL A 200 1.34 -7.29 14.63
C VAL A 200 1.00 -8.29 13.54
N GLY A 201 0.40 -7.85 12.45
CA GLY A 201 0.03 -8.71 11.33
C GLY A 201 -0.56 -7.94 10.16
N TYR A 202 -1.13 -8.68 9.22
CA TYR A 202 -1.67 -8.13 7.97
C TYR A 202 -3.02 -8.76 7.64
N ASN A 203 -3.92 -7.97 7.04
CA ASN A 203 -5.12 -8.49 6.40
C ASN A 203 -4.96 -8.43 4.88
N LEU A 204 -5.03 -9.58 4.23
CA LEU A 204 -5.11 -9.70 2.78
C LEU A 204 -6.57 -9.76 2.35
N TYR A 205 -6.96 -8.88 1.43
CA TYR A 205 -8.28 -8.78 0.85
C TYR A 205 -8.23 -9.17 -0.62
N LEU A 206 -9.06 -10.12 -1.02
CA LEU A 206 -9.25 -10.49 -2.42
C LEU A 206 -10.64 -10.08 -2.89
N PHE A 207 -10.68 -9.49 -4.08
CA PHE A 207 -11.91 -9.17 -4.78
C PHE A 207 -11.91 -9.85 -6.15
N ASP A 208 -13.07 -10.29 -6.58
CA ASP A 208 -13.29 -10.66 -7.97
C ASP A 208 -13.07 -9.42 -8.85
N ALA A 209 -12.13 -9.50 -9.80
CA ALA A 209 -11.72 -8.33 -10.58
C ALA A 209 -12.77 -7.89 -11.60
N LYS A 210 -13.69 -8.78 -11.98
CA LYS A 210 -14.75 -8.50 -12.94
C LYS A 210 -15.96 -7.83 -12.29
N THR A 211 -16.37 -8.33 -11.12
CA THR A 211 -17.59 -7.91 -10.44
C THR A 211 -17.32 -6.88 -9.34
N GLY A 212 -16.08 -6.78 -8.85
CA GLY A 212 -15.71 -5.96 -7.70
C GLY A 212 -16.24 -6.50 -6.37
N THR A 213 -16.78 -7.73 -6.34
CA THR A 213 -17.31 -8.33 -5.11
C THR A 213 -16.20 -8.85 -4.21
N PRO A 214 -16.31 -8.73 -2.89
CA PRO A 214 -15.43 -9.40 -1.94
C PRO A 214 -15.40 -10.91 -2.20
N TYR A 215 -14.20 -11.48 -2.21
CA TYR A 215 -14.04 -12.93 -2.39
C TYR A 215 -13.53 -13.59 -1.12
N ARG A 216 -12.43 -13.07 -0.52
CA ARG A 216 -11.84 -13.63 0.70
C ARG A 216 -11.04 -12.58 1.45
N ARG A 217 -11.10 -12.62 2.78
CA ARG A 217 -10.18 -11.92 3.69
C ARG A 217 -9.36 -12.94 4.46
N VAL A 218 -8.05 -12.72 4.58
CA VAL A 218 -7.13 -13.61 5.31
C VAL A 218 -6.24 -12.78 6.21
N TYR A 219 -6.25 -13.09 7.50
CA TYR A 219 -5.28 -12.53 8.45
C TYR A 219 -3.97 -13.33 8.41
N VAL A 220 -2.85 -12.62 8.34
CA VAL A 220 -1.49 -13.17 8.36
C VAL A 220 -0.77 -12.62 9.59
N ASP A 221 -0.56 -13.47 10.59
CA ASP A 221 0.06 -13.11 11.85
C ASP A 221 1.57 -12.88 11.71
N GLY A 222 2.07 -11.82 12.34
CA GLY A 222 3.49 -11.51 12.48
C GLY A 222 4.00 -10.39 11.58
N ILE A 223 4.65 -9.40 12.21
CA ILE A 223 5.24 -8.22 11.57
C ILE A 223 6.31 -8.56 10.52
N THR A 224 7.01 -9.70 10.67
CA THR A 224 8.07 -10.15 9.77
C THR A 224 7.56 -10.92 8.56
N LYS A 225 6.26 -11.18 8.48
CA LYS A 225 5.66 -11.88 7.33
C LYS A 225 5.74 -11.02 6.09
N SER A 226 6.17 -11.64 4.99
CA SER A 226 6.38 -11.00 3.70
C SER A 226 5.64 -11.68 2.55
N ASN A 227 4.93 -12.77 2.82
CA ASN A 227 4.17 -13.49 1.80
C ASN A 227 3.12 -14.41 2.42
N VAL A 228 2.18 -14.84 1.57
CA VAL A 228 1.23 -15.91 1.84
C VAL A 228 0.85 -16.62 0.53
N ILE A 229 0.67 -17.93 0.60
CA ILE A 229 0.10 -18.73 -0.47
C ILE A 229 -1.27 -19.21 -0.02
N LEU A 230 -2.29 -18.83 -0.75
CA LEU A 230 -3.67 -19.24 -0.52
C LEU A 230 -3.98 -20.48 -1.31
N GLU A 231 -4.55 -21.45 -0.64
CA GLU A 231 -5.08 -22.69 -1.22
C GLU A 231 -6.57 -22.54 -1.51
N SER A 232 -7.10 -23.38 -2.40
CA SER A 232 -8.53 -23.47 -2.71
C SER A 232 -9.13 -22.12 -3.13
N VAL A 233 -8.40 -21.34 -3.94
CA VAL A 233 -8.92 -20.14 -4.59
C VAL A 233 -9.62 -20.55 -5.88
N SER A 234 -10.87 -20.13 -6.09
CA SER A 234 -11.61 -20.43 -7.32
C SER A 234 -10.87 -19.91 -8.56
N ALA A 235 -11.01 -20.60 -9.69
CA ALA A 235 -10.49 -20.09 -10.95
C ALA A 235 -11.18 -18.74 -11.29
N GLY A 236 -10.39 -17.73 -11.67
CA GLY A 236 -10.90 -16.39 -11.96
C GLY A 236 -9.81 -15.34 -11.96
N GLU A 237 -10.19 -14.08 -12.14
CA GLU A 237 -9.31 -12.91 -12.01
C GLU A 237 -9.58 -12.18 -10.70
N TYR A 238 -8.52 -11.83 -9.99
CA TYR A 238 -8.61 -11.22 -8.68
C TYR A 238 -7.79 -9.95 -8.58
N LEU A 239 -8.29 -9.02 -7.75
CA LEU A 239 -7.56 -7.88 -7.21
C LEU A 239 -7.18 -8.21 -5.77
N ALA A 240 -5.92 -8.00 -5.40
CA ALA A 240 -5.43 -8.19 -4.04
C ALA A 240 -5.04 -6.84 -3.42
N TYR A 241 -5.46 -6.64 -2.17
CA TYR A 241 -5.07 -5.50 -1.34
C TYR A 241 -4.62 -5.98 0.03
N LEU A 242 -3.75 -5.20 0.66
CA LEU A 242 -3.16 -5.56 1.95
C LEU A 242 -3.24 -4.38 2.93
N SER A 243 -3.74 -4.59 4.13
CA SER A 243 -3.58 -3.66 5.25
C SER A 243 -2.63 -4.22 6.31
N ALA A 244 -1.96 -3.35 7.05
CA ALA A 244 -1.27 -3.68 8.28
C ALA A 244 -2.22 -3.51 9.46
N VAL A 245 -2.06 -4.34 10.49
CA VAL A 245 -2.90 -4.37 11.69
C VAL A 245 -2.02 -4.18 12.92
N ASP A 246 -2.42 -3.34 13.85
CA ASP A 246 -1.75 -3.18 15.15
C ASP A 246 -2.40 -4.01 16.27
N ALA A 247 -1.83 -3.95 17.47
CA ALA A 247 -2.29 -4.73 18.62
C ALA A 247 -3.70 -4.33 19.11
N GLU A 248 -4.16 -3.13 18.79
CA GLU A 248 -5.51 -2.65 19.06
C GLU A 248 -6.52 -3.04 17.98
N GLY A 249 -6.08 -3.75 16.94
CA GLY A 249 -6.91 -4.18 15.82
C GLY A 249 -7.23 -3.07 14.81
N ARG A 250 -6.54 -1.91 14.89
CA ARG A 250 -6.70 -0.83 13.91
C ARG A 250 -5.96 -1.20 12.63
N GLU A 251 -6.60 -0.95 11.51
CA GLU A 251 -6.03 -1.23 10.19
C GLU A 251 -5.50 0.04 9.53
N SER A 252 -4.42 -0.13 8.76
CA SER A 252 -3.97 0.87 7.80
C SER A 252 -4.94 1.01 6.63
N ALA A 253 -4.71 2.00 5.77
CA ALA A 253 -5.28 1.97 4.43
C ALA A 253 -4.82 0.72 3.65
N LEU A 254 -5.59 0.33 2.64
CA LEU A 254 -5.24 -0.80 1.77
C LEU A 254 -4.09 -0.42 0.83
N ALA A 255 -3.01 -1.18 0.84
CA ALA A 255 -1.99 -1.16 -0.19
C ALA A 255 -2.51 -1.86 -1.44
N ALA A 256 -2.18 -1.34 -2.62
CA ALA A 256 -2.32 -2.05 -3.89
C ALA A 256 -0.97 -2.60 -4.36
N THR A 257 -0.98 -3.36 -5.45
CA THR A 257 0.25 -3.77 -6.13
C THR A 257 1.10 -2.57 -6.53
N SER A 258 2.41 -2.72 -6.44
CA SER A 258 3.37 -1.66 -6.78
C SER A 258 3.31 -1.29 -8.26
N PHE A 259 3.75 -0.08 -8.58
CA PHE A 259 3.90 0.39 -9.95
C PHE A 259 4.75 -0.58 -10.78
N GLY A 260 4.32 -0.84 -12.03
CA GLY A 260 4.97 -1.79 -12.93
C GLY A 260 4.61 -3.27 -12.65
N GLN A 261 3.76 -3.53 -11.65
CA GLN A 261 3.17 -4.85 -11.42
C GLN A 261 1.75 -4.89 -11.96
N SER A 262 1.29 -6.08 -12.35
CA SER A 262 -0.11 -6.23 -12.73
C SER A 262 -1.02 -5.92 -11.53
N SER A 263 -2.07 -5.14 -11.74
CA SER A 263 -3.11 -4.92 -10.73
C SER A 263 -3.98 -6.16 -10.51
N LYS A 264 -4.02 -7.07 -11.48
CA LYS A 264 -4.83 -8.29 -11.46
C LYS A 264 -3.96 -9.53 -11.53
N VAL A 265 -4.49 -10.63 -10.98
CA VAL A 265 -3.91 -11.97 -11.09
C VAL A 265 -4.98 -12.95 -11.58
N THR A 266 -4.59 -13.83 -12.49
CA THR A 266 -5.45 -14.95 -12.94
C THR A 266 -5.10 -16.20 -12.15
N VAL A 267 -6.09 -16.75 -11.45
CA VAL A 267 -6.03 -18.07 -10.82
C VAL A 267 -6.58 -19.10 -11.80
N LYS A 268 -5.78 -20.11 -12.09
CA LYS A 268 -6.17 -21.26 -12.94
C LYS A 268 -6.79 -22.36 -12.08
N GLY A 269 -7.51 -23.28 -12.71
CA GLY A 269 -8.09 -24.47 -12.07
C GLY A 269 -9.60 -24.54 -12.19
N GLN A 270 -10.24 -25.09 -11.18
CA GLN A 270 -11.69 -25.30 -11.15
C GLN A 270 -12.39 -24.08 -10.50
N VAL A 271 -13.62 -23.81 -10.92
CA VAL A 271 -14.51 -22.91 -10.20
C VAL A 271 -14.96 -23.61 -8.92
N ILE A 272 -14.67 -23.01 -7.78
CA ILE A 272 -15.00 -23.49 -6.44
C ILE A 272 -15.96 -22.47 -5.81
N ASP A 273 -17.10 -22.92 -5.34
CA ASP A 273 -18.05 -22.05 -4.64
C ASP A 273 -17.64 -21.91 -3.17
N ASN A 274 -16.72 -20.99 -2.93
CA ASN A 274 -16.20 -20.67 -1.60
C ASN A 274 -16.01 -19.17 -1.36
N ALA A 275 -16.78 -18.35 -2.06
CA ALA A 275 -16.80 -16.90 -1.82
C ALA A 275 -17.23 -16.62 -0.36
N GLN A 276 -16.54 -15.68 0.27
CA GLN A 276 -16.79 -15.24 1.64
C GLN A 276 -17.09 -13.74 1.63
N SER A 277 -18.02 -13.29 2.50
CA SER A 277 -18.15 -11.86 2.78
C SER A 277 -16.98 -11.38 3.67
N PHE A 278 -16.70 -10.11 3.64
CA PHE A 278 -15.80 -9.46 4.60
C PHE A 278 -16.62 -9.01 5.81
N ASP A 279 -16.98 -9.95 6.67
CA ASP A 279 -17.70 -9.67 7.92
C ASP A 279 -16.73 -9.38 9.06
#